data_16341f9a34973c7dc63c8a50ff856737
#
_entry.id   16341f9a34973c7dc63c8a50ff856737
#
_cell.length_a   1.000
_cell.length_b   1.000
_cell.length_c   1.000
_cell.angle_alpha   90.00
_cell.angle_beta   90.00
_cell.angle_gamma   90.00
#
_symmetry.space_group_name_H-M   'P 1'
#
loop_
_entity.id
_entity.type
_entity.pdbx_description
1 polymer ?
#
loop_
_entity_poly.entity_id
_entity_poly.type
_entity_poly.pdbx_seq_one_letter_code
_entity_poly.pdbx_strand_id
1 'polypeptide(L)'
;MTTNTRDALARRLYRRSVVSGSVTLPAVPGMLDEYVSMCAKLFGGVGRPFSTEELDHVRTVLEGQLAEAYAASPRSSIVVSFDAPVGTVLNYHVKAQWWTVEGAYENWVSTREPPLFGTEPDARVWALATEVADPTTHPVLDIGGGTGRNSLALARRGHPVDVVELTPKFADMIRADAEREGLPVRVLQRDVFSTKDDLRRDYGLILLSEVVSDFRSTQQVRGIFELATQCLTAGGRLVFNAFLSRPGYVPDDAARELGQQCYTSIFTPQELRTAASGLPLQLVADDSVYEYEKAHLPETAWPPTSWYADWVSGRDVFDLPREDCPIDMRWLVYQKPTW
;
A
#
# COMPACT_ATOMS: atom_id res chain seq x y z
N MET A 1 -46.07 32.36 -3.38
CA MET A 1 -44.72 32.81 -2.97
C MET A 1 -43.78 32.61 -4.14
N THR A 2 -43.12 33.63 -4.60
CA THR A 2 -42.13 33.48 -5.68
C THR A 2 -40.92 32.72 -5.17
N THR A 3 -40.25 31.92 -6.02
CA THR A 3 -39.03 31.15 -5.69
C THR A 3 -38.02 31.99 -4.91
N ASN A 4 -37.85 33.25 -5.29
CA ASN A 4 -36.91 34.18 -4.67
C ASN A 4 -37.23 34.49 -3.17
N THR A 5 -38.50 34.57 -2.78
CA THR A 5 -38.89 34.81 -1.38
C THR A 5 -38.64 33.57 -0.52
N ARG A 6 -38.89 32.38 -1.05
CA ARG A 6 -38.64 31.10 -0.33
C ARG A 6 -37.15 30.90 -0.09
N ASP A 7 -36.34 31.18 -1.07
CA ASP A 7 -34.86 31.06 -0.98
C ASP A 7 -34.30 32.08 0.03
N ALA A 8 -34.86 33.30 0.10
CA ALA A 8 -34.43 34.27 1.08
C ALA A 8 -34.78 33.86 2.53
N LEU A 9 -35.93 33.22 2.74
CA LEU A 9 -36.26 32.60 4.02
C LEU A 9 -35.36 31.45 4.37
N ALA A 10 -35.01 30.57 3.41
CA ALA A 10 -34.11 29.45 3.64
C ALA A 10 -32.71 29.95 4.05
N ARG A 11 -32.14 30.93 3.33
CA ARG A 11 -30.87 31.56 3.71
C ARG A 11 -30.93 32.15 5.15
N ARG A 12 -32.05 32.74 5.53
CA ARG A 12 -32.22 33.29 6.90
C ARG A 12 -32.30 32.18 7.95
N LEU A 13 -32.98 31.10 7.63
CA LEU A 13 -33.04 29.90 8.49
C LEU A 13 -31.64 29.33 8.78
N TYR A 14 -30.86 29.11 7.73
CA TYR A 14 -29.49 28.60 7.89
C TYR A 14 -28.61 29.51 8.74
N ARG A 15 -28.70 30.84 8.57
CA ARG A 15 -27.95 31.81 9.41
C ARG A 15 -28.37 31.79 10.87
N ARG A 16 -29.54 31.29 11.20
CA ARG A 16 -30.04 31.15 12.57
C ARG A 16 -29.81 29.77 13.17
N SER A 17 -29.30 28.83 12.37
CA SER A 17 -28.91 27.49 12.82
C SER A 17 -27.56 27.55 13.50
N VAL A 18 -27.36 26.70 14.53
CA VAL A 18 -26.05 26.39 15.11
C VAL A 18 -25.64 25.05 14.54
N VAL A 19 -24.47 24.99 13.94
CA VAL A 19 -23.95 23.77 13.31
C VAL A 19 -22.50 23.57 13.74
N SER A 20 -22.13 22.33 14.08
CA SER A 20 -20.76 21.93 14.29
C SER A 20 -20.50 20.56 13.65
N GLY A 21 -19.29 20.29 13.28
CA GLY A 21 -18.93 19.02 12.69
C GLY A 21 -17.45 18.87 12.42
N SER A 22 -17.08 17.71 11.94
CA SER A 22 -15.73 17.43 11.45
C SER A 22 -15.76 16.46 10.29
N VAL A 23 -14.75 16.59 9.41
CA VAL A 23 -14.48 15.66 8.31
C VAL A 23 -13.04 15.23 8.43
N THR A 24 -12.79 13.92 8.39
CA THR A 24 -11.45 13.35 8.31
C THR A 24 -11.17 12.98 6.85
N LEU A 25 -10.05 13.43 6.33
CA LEU A 25 -9.66 13.28 4.94
C LEU A 25 -8.28 12.66 4.86
N PRO A 26 -7.99 11.78 3.88
CA PRO A 26 -6.63 11.32 3.63
C PRO A 26 -5.70 12.51 3.35
N ALA A 27 -4.44 12.43 3.77
CA ALA A 27 -3.47 13.49 3.49
C ALA A 27 -2.84 13.27 2.10
N VAL A 28 -3.46 13.86 1.08
CA VAL A 28 -3.02 13.80 -0.32
C VAL A 28 -2.76 15.23 -0.82
N PRO A 29 -1.52 15.77 -0.70
CA PRO A 29 -1.19 17.14 -1.08
C PRO A 29 -1.58 17.50 -2.52
N GLY A 30 -1.43 16.57 -3.47
CA GLY A 30 -1.82 16.77 -4.87
C GLY A 30 -3.31 16.97 -5.12
N MET A 31 -4.17 16.75 -4.11
CA MET A 31 -5.63 16.94 -4.17
C MET A 31 -6.08 18.23 -3.45
N LEU A 32 -5.18 19.20 -3.29
CA LEU A 32 -5.46 20.43 -2.55
C LEU A 32 -6.67 21.19 -3.11
N ASP A 33 -6.83 21.28 -4.44
CA ASP A 33 -7.93 22.00 -5.08
C ASP A 33 -9.29 21.36 -4.75
N GLU A 34 -9.34 20.04 -4.75
CA GLU A 34 -10.52 19.24 -4.40
C GLU A 34 -10.91 19.46 -2.93
N TYR A 35 -9.94 19.51 -2.04
CA TYR A 35 -10.19 19.78 -0.61
C TYR A 35 -10.70 21.20 -0.37
N VAL A 36 -10.15 22.20 -1.03
CA VAL A 36 -10.66 23.58 -0.98
C VAL A 36 -12.09 23.64 -1.52
N SER A 37 -12.35 22.98 -2.66
CA SER A 37 -13.69 22.90 -3.26
C SER A 37 -14.69 22.22 -2.33
N MET A 38 -14.29 21.15 -1.67
CA MET A 38 -15.12 20.44 -0.70
C MET A 38 -15.43 21.32 0.51
N CYS A 39 -14.44 22.02 1.08
CA CYS A 39 -14.66 22.97 2.19
C CYS A 39 -15.62 24.07 1.77
N ALA A 40 -15.48 24.62 0.56
CA ALA A 40 -16.39 25.65 0.02
C ALA A 40 -17.85 25.16 -0.04
N LYS A 41 -18.05 23.93 -0.54
CA LYS A 41 -19.38 23.28 -0.60
C LYS A 41 -19.95 23.02 0.78
N LEU A 42 -19.14 22.49 1.71
CA LEU A 42 -19.53 22.19 3.07
C LEU A 42 -19.99 23.47 3.82
N PHE A 43 -19.16 24.51 3.79
CA PHE A 43 -19.45 25.78 4.47
C PHE A 43 -20.63 26.52 3.82
N GLY A 44 -20.72 26.48 2.48
CA GLY A 44 -21.88 26.98 1.75
C GLY A 44 -23.17 26.24 2.09
N GLY A 45 -23.11 24.91 2.22
CA GLY A 45 -24.23 24.05 2.57
C GLY A 45 -24.83 24.35 3.96
N VAL A 46 -23.98 24.74 4.91
CA VAL A 46 -24.43 25.18 6.24
C VAL A 46 -24.80 26.68 6.31
N GLY A 47 -24.92 27.36 5.16
CA GLY A 47 -25.34 28.75 5.04
C GLY A 47 -24.25 29.76 5.41
N ARG A 48 -22.98 29.37 5.34
CA ARG A 48 -21.78 30.20 5.61
C ARG A 48 -20.83 30.15 4.44
N PRO A 49 -21.22 30.62 3.24
CA PRO A 49 -20.34 30.62 2.10
C PRO A 49 -19.13 31.52 2.35
N PHE A 50 -17.94 31.04 2.06
CA PHE A 50 -16.68 31.78 2.14
C PHE A 50 -16.46 32.61 0.89
N SER A 51 -15.87 33.80 1.05
CA SER A 51 -15.35 34.62 -0.05
C SER A 51 -14.10 34.00 -0.65
N THR A 52 -13.65 34.52 -1.79
CA THR A 52 -12.41 34.08 -2.43
C THR A 52 -11.20 34.24 -1.48
N GLU A 53 -11.11 35.36 -0.77
CA GLU A 53 -10.04 35.65 0.18
C GLU A 53 -10.04 34.66 1.37
N GLU A 54 -11.22 34.29 1.88
CA GLU A 54 -11.36 33.29 2.93
C GLU A 54 -10.99 31.89 2.43
N LEU A 55 -11.33 31.55 1.20
CA LEU A 55 -10.94 30.28 0.56
C LEU A 55 -9.43 30.20 0.28
N ASP A 56 -8.79 31.33 -0.06
CA ASP A 56 -7.33 31.41 -0.22
C ASP A 56 -6.62 31.15 1.14
N HIS A 57 -7.20 31.64 2.23
CA HIS A 57 -6.70 31.34 3.56
C HIS A 57 -6.88 29.84 3.92
N VAL A 58 -8.05 29.26 3.63
CA VAL A 58 -8.29 27.82 3.79
C VAL A 58 -7.27 27.02 3.00
N ARG A 59 -6.99 27.41 1.75
CA ARG A 59 -5.96 26.79 0.90
C ARG A 59 -4.60 26.77 1.58
N THR A 60 -4.14 27.92 2.07
CA THR A 60 -2.82 28.03 2.72
C THR A 60 -2.72 27.13 3.95
N VAL A 61 -3.77 27.06 4.76
CA VAL A 61 -3.81 26.19 5.95
C VAL A 61 -3.80 24.71 5.56
N LEU A 62 -4.62 24.32 4.56
CA LEU A 62 -4.68 22.95 4.06
C LEU A 62 -3.34 22.51 3.47
N GLU A 63 -2.71 23.35 2.64
CA GLU A 63 -1.41 23.05 2.01
C GLU A 63 -0.35 22.71 3.06
N GLY A 64 -0.23 23.53 4.10
CA GLY A 64 0.73 23.27 5.19
C GLY A 64 0.44 21.97 5.95
N GLN A 65 -0.82 21.73 6.31
CA GLN A 65 -1.21 20.55 7.08
C GLN A 65 -1.14 19.25 6.27
N LEU A 66 -1.48 19.30 4.99
CA LEU A 66 -1.35 18.14 4.07
C LEU A 66 0.12 17.77 3.88
N ALA A 67 1.00 18.75 3.64
CA ALA A 67 2.43 18.52 3.46
C ALA A 67 3.06 17.92 4.74
N GLU A 68 2.74 18.47 5.91
CA GLU A 68 3.22 17.97 7.20
C GLU A 68 2.74 16.52 7.45
N ALA A 69 1.46 16.26 7.27
CA ALA A 69 0.87 14.96 7.50
C ALA A 69 1.46 13.88 6.57
N TYR A 70 1.54 14.17 5.26
CA TYR A 70 2.08 13.24 4.27
C TYR A 70 3.58 12.98 4.47
N ALA A 71 4.35 14.00 4.85
CA ALA A 71 5.78 13.83 5.16
C ALA A 71 5.99 12.90 6.36
N ALA A 72 5.13 13.01 7.39
CA ALA A 72 5.19 12.15 8.57
C ALA A 72 4.84 10.68 8.24
N SER A 73 3.78 10.46 7.48
CA SER A 73 3.40 9.11 7.02
C SER A 73 2.49 9.20 5.79
N PRO A 74 2.66 8.31 4.80
CA PRO A 74 1.77 8.26 3.64
C PRO A 74 0.33 7.87 4.01
N ARG A 75 0.09 7.30 5.19
CA ARG A 75 -1.25 6.92 5.70
C ARG A 75 -1.81 7.91 6.69
N SER A 76 -1.31 9.14 6.66
CA SER A 76 -1.80 10.23 7.48
C SER A 76 -3.13 10.76 6.97
N SER A 77 -3.84 11.45 7.84
CA SER A 77 -5.07 12.17 7.52
C SER A 77 -5.00 13.58 8.05
N ILE A 78 -5.90 14.42 7.57
CA ILE A 78 -6.21 15.72 8.16
C ILE A 78 -7.64 15.71 8.68
N VAL A 79 -7.88 16.39 9.79
CA VAL A 79 -9.21 16.61 10.34
C VAL A 79 -9.57 18.07 10.17
N VAL A 80 -10.61 18.34 9.39
CA VAL A 80 -11.23 19.66 9.26
C VAL A 80 -12.42 19.70 10.19
N SER A 81 -12.29 20.41 11.31
CA SER A 81 -13.37 20.63 12.25
C SER A 81 -13.91 22.06 12.11
N PHE A 82 -15.21 22.24 12.27
CA PHE A 82 -15.85 23.55 12.16
C PHE A 82 -16.99 23.71 13.14
N ASP A 83 -17.23 24.96 13.53
CA ASP A 83 -18.43 25.39 14.26
C ASP A 83 -18.99 26.70 13.67
N ALA A 84 -20.28 26.74 13.49
CA ALA A 84 -21.01 27.89 13.01
C ALA A 84 -22.06 28.32 14.04
N PRO A 85 -21.76 29.29 14.90
CA PRO A 85 -22.72 29.86 15.82
C PRO A 85 -23.82 30.65 15.09
N VAL A 86 -24.85 31.09 15.79
CA VAL A 86 -25.89 31.96 15.20
C VAL A 86 -25.27 33.22 14.60
N GLY A 87 -25.50 33.43 13.30
CA GLY A 87 -24.96 34.57 12.57
C GLY A 87 -24.27 34.16 11.26
N THR A 88 -23.21 34.86 10.90
CA THR A 88 -22.49 34.66 9.64
C THR A 88 -21.10 34.05 9.83
N VAL A 89 -20.60 34.01 11.04
CA VAL A 89 -19.27 33.49 11.37
C VAL A 89 -19.27 31.98 11.31
N LEU A 90 -18.22 31.41 10.75
CA LEU A 90 -17.86 30.00 10.82
C LEU A 90 -16.40 29.92 11.23
N ASN A 91 -16.14 29.26 12.35
CA ASN A 91 -14.80 28.95 12.80
C ASN A 91 -14.41 27.57 12.24
N TYR A 92 -13.17 27.39 11.84
CA TYR A 92 -12.65 26.10 11.42
C TYR A 92 -11.21 25.88 11.92
N HIS A 93 -10.86 24.60 12.06
CA HIS A 93 -9.51 24.17 12.38
C HIS A 93 -9.14 22.99 11.49
N VAL A 94 -7.92 22.99 11.02
CA VAL A 94 -7.34 21.87 10.27
C VAL A 94 -6.20 21.31 11.09
N LYS A 95 -6.23 20.00 11.36
CA LYS A 95 -5.21 19.31 12.14
C LYS A 95 -4.75 18.05 11.46
N ALA A 96 -3.45 17.90 11.32
CA ALA A 96 -2.82 16.67 10.86
C ALA A 96 -2.97 15.54 11.89
N GLN A 97 -3.23 14.33 11.40
CA GLN A 97 -3.20 13.09 12.16
C GLN A 97 -2.37 12.08 11.39
N TRP A 98 -1.40 11.46 12.03
CA TRP A 98 -0.55 10.45 11.39
C TRP A 98 -0.48 9.17 12.18
N TRP A 99 -0.30 8.07 11.43
CA TRP A 99 -0.05 6.74 11.94
C TRP A 99 1.31 6.28 11.43
N THR A 100 2.09 5.61 12.27
CA THR A 100 3.25 4.86 11.80
C THR A 100 2.77 3.68 10.93
N VAL A 101 3.64 3.16 10.06
CA VAL A 101 3.32 1.96 9.27
C VAL A 101 2.94 0.80 10.20
N GLU A 102 3.73 0.61 11.27
CA GLU A 102 3.48 -0.39 12.32
C GLU A 102 2.10 -0.19 12.98
N GLY A 103 1.78 1.02 13.45
CA GLY A 103 0.49 1.32 14.06
C GLY A 103 -0.70 1.17 13.10
N ALA A 104 -0.50 1.45 11.80
CA ALA A 104 -1.52 1.22 10.79
C ALA A 104 -1.80 -0.28 10.62
N TYR A 105 -0.76 -1.13 10.59
CA TYR A 105 -0.93 -2.59 10.55
C TYR A 105 -1.49 -3.17 11.84
N GLU A 106 -1.09 -2.68 13.01
CA GLU A 106 -1.70 -3.10 14.28
C GLU A 106 -3.20 -2.83 14.31
N ASN A 107 -3.61 -1.63 13.89
CA ASN A 107 -5.03 -1.29 13.77
C ASN A 107 -5.73 -2.17 12.72
N TRP A 108 -5.10 -2.39 11.58
CA TRP A 108 -5.64 -3.22 10.51
C TRP A 108 -5.91 -4.67 10.98
N VAL A 109 -4.95 -5.27 11.71
CA VAL A 109 -5.09 -6.62 12.29
C VAL A 109 -6.16 -6.66 13.37
N SER A 110 -6.27 -5.62 14.22
CA SER A 110 -7.24 -5.60 15.32
C SER A 110 -8.70 -5.44 14.86
N THR A 111 -8.90 -4.95 13.63
CA THR A 111 -10.23 -4.65 13.07
C THR A 111 -10.73 -5.70 12.07
N ARG A 112 -9.94 -6.75 11.79
CA ARG A 112 -10.28 -7.78 10.80
C ARG A 112 -10.23 -9.18 11.41
N GLU A 113 -11.07 -10.06 10.87
CA GLU A 113 -11.09 -11.48 11.24
C GLU A 113 -10.15 -12.28 10.34
N PRO A 114 -9.44 -13.29 10.88
CA PRO A 114 -8.66 -14.23 10.08
C PRO A 114 -9.54 -15.04 9.09
N PRO A 115 -8.98 -15.46 7.94
CA PRO A 115 -7.60 -15.26 7.50
C PRO A 115 -7.36 -13.86 6.93
N LEU A 116 -6.30 -13.17 7.41
CA LEU A 116 -6.03 -11.77 7.06
C LEU A 116 -5.60 -11.59 5.60
N PHE A 117 -4.84 -12.56 5.06
CA PHE A 117 -4.25 -12.53 3.71
C PHE A 117 -4.60 -13.77 2.86
N GLY A 118 -5.56 -14.59 3.32
CA GLY A 118 -5.86 -15.89 2.72
C GLY A 118 -5.07 -17.03 3.37
N THR A 119 -5.33 -18.26 2.91
CA THR A 119 -4.75 -19.50 3.49
C THR A 119 -3.70 -20.15 2.60
N GLU A 120 -3.87 -20.04 1.28
CA GLU A 120 -2.97 -20.64 0.32
C GLU A 120 -1.75 -19.74 0.06
N PRO A 121 -0.55 -20.30 -0.19
CA PRO A 121 0.59 -19.52 -0.68
C PRO A 121 0.26 -18.90 -2.05
N ASP A 122 0.93 -17.82 -2.40
CA ASP A 122 0.79 -17.24 -3.72
C ASP A 122 1.16 -18.26 -4.80
N ALA A 123 0.30 -18.42 -5.79
CA ALA A 123 0.49 -19.42 -6.83
C ALA A 123 1.79 -19.17 -7.61
N ARG A 124 2.16 -17.89 -7.83
CA ARG A 124 3.43 -17.55 -8.48
C ARG A 124 4.65 -17.97 -7.67
N VAL A 125 4.64 -17.71 -6.37
CA VAL A 125 5.71 -18.13 -5.45
C VAL A 125 5.80 -19.65 -5.39
N TRP A 126 4.67 -20.31 -5.25
CA TRP A 126 4.57 -21.76 -5.20
C TRP A 126 5.11 -22.43 -6.47
N ALA A 127 4.74 -21.88 -7.65
CA ALA A 127 5.24 -22.39 -8.92
C ALA A 127 6.77 -22.36 -8.99
N LEU A 128 7.41 -21.23 -8.60
CA LEU A 128 8.87 -21.12 -8.57
C LEU A 128 9.53 -22.10 -7.59
N ALA A 129 8.94 -22.28 -6.42
CA ALA A 129 9.45 -23.21 -5.41
C ALA A 129 9.33 -24.68 -5.84
N THR A 130 8.28 -25.02 -6.62
CA THR A 130 8.06 -26.41 -7.08
C THR A 130 8.98 -26.83 -8.23
N GLU A 131 9.64 -25.90 -8.91
CA GLU A 131 10.67 -26.23 -9.90
C GLU A 131 11.92 -26.87 -9.27
N VAL A 132 12.11 -26.73 -7.95
CA VAL A 132 13.28 -27.23 -7.24
C VAL A 132 13.09 -28.70 -6.84
N ALA A 133 13.99 -29.57 -7.29
CA ALA A 133 13.91 -30.99 -7.01
C ALA A 133 14.20 -31.33 -5.53
N ASP A 134 15.20 -30.67 -4.92
CA ASP A 134 15.56 -30.84 -3.51
C ASP A 134 15.41 -29.49 -2.76
N PRO A 135 14.26 -29.24 -2.11
CA PRO A 135 14.03 -28.01 -1.39
C PRO A 135 15.00 -27.80 -0.22
N THR A 136 15.57 -28.85 0.38
CA THR A 136 16.45 -28.72 1.54
C THR A 136 17.75 -27.98 1.25
N THR A 137 18.20 -28.00 0.01
CA THR A 137 19.40 -27.31 -0.49
C THR A 137 19.08 -25.94 -1.10
N HIS A 138 17.82 -25.50 -1.04
CA HIS A 138 17.36 -24.29 -1.69
C HIS A 138 16.73 -23.31 -0.68
N PRO A 139 17.58 -22.57 0.08
CA PRO A 139 17.09 -21.61 1.08
C PRO A 139 16.25 -20.51 0.45
N VAL A 140 15.23 -20.08 1.18
CA VAL A 140 14.31 -19.02 0.79
C VAL A 140 14.39 -17.86 1.77
N LEU A 141 14.36 -16.63 1.27
CA LEU A 141 14.15 -15.41 2.05
C LEU A 141 12.79 -14.83 1.72
N ASP A 142 11.94 -14.73 2.74
CA ASP A 142 10.63 -14.07 2.66
C ASP A 142 10.72 -12.71 3.37
N ILE A 143 10.59 -11.63 2.59
CA ILE A 143 10.63 -10.26 3.10
C ILE A 143 9.20 -9.74 3.22
N GLY A 144 8.81 -9.35 4.46
CA GLY A 144 7.43 -8.99 4.79
C GLY A 144 6.53 -10.22 4.87
N GLY A 145 6.93 -11.21 5.68
CA GLY A 145 6.25 -12.51 5.75
C GLY A 145 4.78 -12.46 6.20
N GLY A 146 4.32 -11.35 6.79
CA GLY A 146 2.95 -11.17 7.25
C GLY A 146 2.52 -12.29 8.22
N THR A 147 1.44 -13.00 7.91
CA THR A 147 0.99 -14.16 8.72
C THR A 147 1.75 -15.45 8.45
N GLY A 148 2.76 -15.44 7.59
CA GLY A 148 3.52 -16.63 7.24
C GLY A 148 2.91 -17.48 6.12
N ARG A 149 1.95 -16.95 5.37
CA ARG A 149 1.23 -17.66 4.31
C ARG A 149 2.18 -18.33 3.30
N ASN A 150 3.16 -17.61 2.80
CA ASN A 150 4.21 -18.15 1.94
C ASN A 150 5.28 -18.91 2.73
N SER A 151 5.86 -18.30 3.75
CA SER A 151 6.98 -18.83 4.54
C SER A 151 6.71 -20.21 5.11
N LEU A 152 5.56 -20.40 5.77
CA LEU A 152 5.21 -21.68 6.42
C LEU A 152 4.92 -22.77 5.37
N ALA A 153 4.27 -22.42 4.25
CA ALA A 153 4.02 -23.37 3.17
C ALA A 153 5.34 -23.87 2.52
N LEU A 154 6.29 -22.96 2.30
CA LEU A 154 7.61 -23.29 1.78
C LEU A 154 8.43 -24.12 2.79
N ALA A 155 8.36 -23.80 4.06
CA ALA A 155 9.02 -24.59 5.11
C ALA A 155 8.42 -25.99 5.25
N ARG A 156 7.10 -26.18 5.15
CA ARG A 156 6.44 -27.50 5.11
C ARG A 156 6.89 -28.33 3.90
N ARG A 157 7.23 -27.68 2.79
CA ARG A 157 7.80 -28.34 1.62
C ARG A 157 9.25 -28.79 1.85
N GLY A 158 9.92 -28.28 2.89
CA GLY A 158 11.29 -28.63 3.26
C GLY A 158 12.34 -27.57 2.95
N HIS A 159 11.97 -26.38 2.46
CA HIS A 159 12.93 -25.30 2.30
C HIS A 159 13.37 -24.75 3.66
N PRO A 160 14.67 -24.49 3.90
CA PRO A 160 15.10 -23.59 4.97
C PRO A 160 14.60 -22.18 4.65
N VAL A 161 13.84 -21.57 5.58
CA VAL A 161 13.22 -20.26 5.34
C VAL A 161 13.71 -19.24 6.36
N ASP A 162 14.25 -18.13 5.86
CA ASP A 162 14.48 -16.92 6.64
C ASP A 162 13.35 -15.93 6.33
N VAL A 163 12.79 -15.32 7.37
CA VAL A 163 11.74 -14.31 7.25
C VAL A 163 12.25 -13.01 7.84
N VAL A 164 12.09 -11.90 7.10
CA VAL A 164 12.29 -10.55 7.62
C VAL A 164 10.92 -9.90 7.74
N GLU A 165 10.48 -9.61 8.96
CA GLU A 165 9.17 -9.02 9.24
C GLU A 165 9.31 -7.81 10.16
N LEU A 166 8.70 -6.69 9.77
CA LEU A 166 8.78 -5.44 10.54
C LEU A 166 7.83 -5.46 11.73
N THR A 167 6.62 -6.00 11.53
CA THR A 167 5.52 -5.94 12.51
C THR A 167 5.69 -7.01 13.58
N PRO A 168 5.84 -6.65 14.87
CA PRO A 168 6.08 -7.61 15.95
C PRO A 168 5.02 -8.70 16.01
N LYS A 169 3.75 -8.34 15.88
CA LYS A 169 2.63 -9.26 15.96
C LYS A 169 2.68 -10.34 14.87
N PHE A 170 3.04 -9.98 13.65
CA PHE A 170 3.20 -10.95 12.56
C PHE A 170 4.43 -11.83 12.78
N ALA A 171 5.55 -11.24 13.19
CA ALA A 171 6.75 -12.00 13.51
C ALA A 171 6.50 -13.06 14.59
N ASP A 172 5.74 -12.72 15.63
CA ASP A 172 5.37 -13.65 16.72
C ASP A 172 4.40 -14.74 16.24
N MET A 173 3.46 -14.42 15.35
CA MET A 173 2.57 -15.43 14.74
C MET A 173 3.38 -16.47 13.95
N ILE A 174 4.31 -16.03 13.09
CA ILE A 174 5.16 -16.93 12.31
C ILE A 174 6.01 -17.81 13.21
N ARG A 175 6.64 -17.24 14.26
CA ARG A 175 7.45 -18.00 15.23
C ARG A 175 6.62 -19.08 15.94
N ALA A 176 5.44 -18.71 16.43
CA ALA A 176 4.56 -19.65 17.15
C ALA A 176 4.10 -20.80 16.25
N ASP A 177 3.73 -20.51 15.01
CA ASP A 177 3.30 -21.54 14.05
C ASP A 177 4.46 -22.44 13.61
N ALA A 178 5.64 -21.85 13.34
CA ALA A 178 6.84 -22.61 12.99
C ALA A 178 7.29 -23.53 14.13
N GLU A 179 7.28 -23.06 15.39
CA GLU A 179 7.62 -23.85 16.56
C GLU A 179 6.62 -24.99 16.78
N ARG A 180 5.33 -24.70 16.68
CA ARG A 180 4.26 -25.70 16.82
C ARG A 180 4.40 -26.85 15.82
N GLU A 181 4.82 -26.54 14.60
CA GLU A 181 4.96 -27.51 13.50
C GLU A 181 6.39 -28.07 13.36
N GLY A 182 7.35 -27.58 14.12
CA GLY A 182 8.76 -27.98 14.03
C GLY A 182 9.41 -27.62 12.68
N LEU A 183 9.05 -26.47 12.11
CA LEU A 183 9.50 -26.04 10.78
C LEU A 183 10.84 -25.29 10.84
N PRO A 184 11.71 -25.42 9.81
CA PRO A 184 13.01 -24.75 9.74
C PRO A 184 12.85 -23.27 9.31
N VAL A 185 12.21 -22.45 10.14
CA VAL A 185 11.98 -21.03 9.89
C VAL A 185 12.74 -20.18 10.89
N ARG A 186 13.53 -19.22 10.39
CA ARG A 186 14.21 -18.21 11.20
C ARG A 186 13.57 -16.85 10.96
N VAL A 187 13.06 -16.18 12.00
CA VAL A 187 12.38 -14.88 11.90
C VAL A 187 13.26 -13.77 12.45
N LEU A 188 13.59 -12.79 11.60
CA LEU A 188 14.29 -11.56 11.89
C LEU A 188 13.25 -10.41 11.95
N GLN A 189 12.92 -9.98 13.17
CA GLN A 189 11.98 -8.88 13.38
C GLN A 189 12.70 -7.53 13.27
N ARG A 190 12.76 -6.97 12.10
CA ARG A 190 13.35 -5.66 11.83
C ARG A 190 13.08 -5.19 10.40
N ASP A 191 13.44 -3.92 10.11
CA ASP A 191 13.42 -3.37 8.76
C ASP A 191 14.44 -4.12 7.87
N VAL A 192 14.02 -4.52 6.67
CA VAL A 192 14.85 -5.24 5.70
C VAL A 192 16.13 -4.47 5.33
N PHE A 193 16.06 -3.15 5.24
CA PHE A 193 17.21 -2.32 4.89
C PHE A 193 18.28 -2.28 5.98
N SER A 194 17.95 -2.71 7.20
CA SER A 194 18.88 -2.82 8.33
C SER A 194 19.43 -4.24 8.57
N THR A 195 19.05 -5.25 7.73
CA THR A 195 19.34 -6.68 7.96
C THR A 195 20.47 -7.24 7.11
N LYS A 196 21.11 -6.47 6.25
CA LYS A 196 22.05 -6.96 5.21
C LYS A 196 23.16 -7.87 5.75
N ASP A 197 23.64 -7.63 6.95
CA ASP A 197 24.74 -8.40 7.54
C ASP A 197 24.29 -9.70 8.22
N ASP A 198 22.99 -9.84 8.51
CA ASP A 198 22.41 -11.01 9.16
C ASP A 198 21.86 -12.06 8.17
N LEU A 199 21.80 -11.69 6.88
CA LEU A 199 21.25 -12.55 5.83
C LEU A 199 22.31 -13.49 5.25
N ARG A 200 21.83 -14.65 4.80
CA ARG A 200 22.63 -15.61 4.03
C ARG A 200 23.02 -15.01 2.68
N ARG A 201 24.00 -15.66 2.01
CA ARG A 201 24.49 -15.26 0.68
C ARG A 201 24.24 -16.35 -0.38
N ASP A 202 23.37 -17.30 -0.08
CA ASP A 202 23.11 -18.48 -0.88
C ASP A 202 21.60 -18.78 -1.06
N TYR A 203 20.74 -17.74 -0.98
CA TYR A 203 19.33 -17.95 -1.24
C TYR A 203 19.08 -18.36 -2.69
N GLY A 204 18.28 -19.39 -2.88
CA GLY A 204 17.78 -19.78 -4.19
C GLY A 204 16.58 -18.96 -4.63
N LEU A 205 15.79 -18.49 -3.65
CA LEU A 205 14.62 -17.65 -3.88
C LEU A 205 14.56 -16.54 -2.83
N ILE A 206 14.34 -15.32 -3.28
CA ILE A 206 13.97 -14.18 -2.44
C ILE A 206 12.59 -13.72 -2.89
N LEU A 207 11.65 -13.57 -1.98
CA LEU A 207 10.30 -13.14 -2.29
C LEU A 207 9.85 -11.94 -1.46
N LEU A 208 9.04 -11.06 -2.08
CA LEU A 208 8.33 -9.96 -1.46
C LEU A 208 6.90 -9.97 -2.03
N SER A 209 5.96 -10.49 -1.26
CA SER A 209 4.54 -10.49 -1.63
C SER A 209 3.83 -9.37 -0.89
N GLU A 210 3.19 -8.47 -1.64
CA GLU A 210 2.41 -7.35 -1.09
C GLU A 210 3.24 -6.35 -0.25
N VAL A 211 4.56 -6.27 -0.49
CA VAL A 211 5.51 -5.43 0.27
C VAL A 211 5.93 -4.18 -0.51
N VAL A 212 6.19 -4.32 -1.82
CA VAL A 212 6.63 -3.18 -2.66
C VAL A 212 5.52 -2.14 -2.79
N SER A 213 4.27 -2.53 -2.58
CA SER A 213 3.11 -1.65 -2.46
C SER A 213 3.22 -0.63 -1.32
N ASP A 214 4.09 -0.86 -0.33
CA ASP A 214 4.36 0.05 0.80
C ASP A 214 5.60 0.94 0.60
N PHE A 215 6.36 0.73 -0.46
CA PHE A 215 7.57 1.52 -0.70
C PHE A 215 7.24 2.94 -1.15
N ARG A 216 7.93 3.91 -0.60
CA ARG A 216 7.73 5.34 -0.93
C ARG A 216 8.57 5.83 -2.10
N SER A 217 9.58 5.07 -2.52
CA SER A 217 10.54 5.53 -3.53
C SER A 217 11.16 4.40 -4.33
N THR A 218 11.62 4.73 -5.52
CA THR A 218 12.43 3.85 -6.37
C THR A 218 13.78 3.49 -5.73
N GLN A 219 14.27 4.28 -4.78
CA GLN A 219 15.50 3.98 -4.03
C GLN A 219 15.31 2.75 -3.14
N GLN A 220 14.13 2.58 -2.54
CA GLN A 220 13.83 1.37 -1.76
C GLN A 220 13.78 0.14 -2.67
N VAL A 221 13.19 0.26 -3.86
CA VAL A 221 13.21 -0.82 -4.88
C VAL A 221 14.65 -1.14 -5.29
N ARG A 222 15.49 -0.12 -5.54
CA ARG A 222 16.91 -0.28 -5.81
C ARG A 222 17.62 -1.03 -4.69
N GLY A 223 17.33 -0.70 -3.42
CA GLY A 223 17.88 -1.38 -2.25
C GLY A 223 17.56 -2.88 -2.22
N ILE A 224 16.35 -3.28 -2.64
CA ILE A 224 15.97 -4.70 -2.78
C ILE A 224 16.75 -5.38 -3.90
N PHE A 225 16.91 -4.75 -5.06
CA PHE A 225 17.73 -5.32 -6.14
C PHE A 225 19.20 -5.50 -5.72
N GLU A 226 19.76 -4.55 -4.98
CA GLU A 226 21.12 -4.67 -4.45
C GLU A 226 21.25 -5.79 -3.41
N LEU A 227 20.26 -5.91 -2.50
CA LEU A 227 20.18 -7.00 -1.55
C LEU A 227 20.10 -8.36 -2.28
N ALA A 228 19.22 -8.48 -3.27
CA ALA A 228 19.08 -9.69 -4.05
C ALA A 228 20.38 -10.05 -4.79
N THR A 229 21.06 -9.08 -5.38
CA THR A 229 22.37 -9.29 -6.01
C THR A 229 23.40 -9.88 -5.05
N GLN A 230 23.41 -9.43 -3.79
CA GLN A 230 24.34 -9.88 -2.76
C GLN A 230 23.97 -11.24 -2.16
N CYS A 231 22.68 -11.50 -2.01
CA CYS A 231 22.17 -12.62 -1.21
C CYS A 231 21.73 -13.83 -2.04
N LEU A 232 21.41 -13.66 -3.34
CA LEU A 232 21.08 -14.76 -4.23
C LEU A 232 22.32 -15.58 -4.63
N THR A 233 22.15 -16.88 -4.69
CA THR A 233 23.07 -17.77 -5.40
C THR A 233 23.07 -17.50 -6.90
N ALA A 234 24.04 -18.02 -7.65
CA ALA A 234 24.01 -18.01 -9.11
C ALA A 234 22.78 -18.81 -9.61
N GLY A 235 22.01 -18.24 -10.54
CA GLY A 235 20.74 -18.80 -11.00
C GLY A 235 19.56 -18.57 -10.06
N GLY A 236 19.79 -18.06 -8.85
CA GLY A 236 18.72 -17.72 -7.89
C GLY A 236 17.79 -16.62 -8.38
N ARG A 237 16.59 -16.56 -7.84
CA ARG A 237 15.51 -15.68 -8.30
C ARG A 237 15.02 -14.75 -7.22
N LEU A 238 14.74 -13.49 -7.61
CA LEU A 238 13.96 -12.53 -6.86
C LEU A 238 12.57 -12.46 -7.47
N VAL A 239 11.52 -12.69 -6.68
CA VAL A 239 10.12 -12.53 -7.09
C VAL A 239 9.44 -11.52 -6.18
N PHE A 240 8.74 -10.58 -6.77
CA PHE A 240 7.93 -9.62 -6.03
C PHE A 240 6.75 -9.14 -6.87
N ASN A 241 5.72 -8.62 -6.20
CA ASN A 241 4.65 -7.93 -6.88
C ASN A 241 4.75 -6.41 -6.65
N ALA A 242 4.34 -5.66 -7.66
CA ALA A 242 4.31 -4.20 -7.63
C ALA A 242 3.21 -3.66 -8.56
N PHE A 243 2.63 -2.51 -8.20
CA PHE A 243 1.72 -1.81 -9.08
C PHE A 243 2.50 -1.06 -10.15
N LEU A 244 2.22 -1.40 -11.40
CA LEU A 244 2.82 -0.74 -12.55
C LEU A 244 1.80 0.03 -13.36
N SER A 245 2.21 1.22 -13.82
CA SER A 245 1.40 1.97 -14.80
C SER A 245 1.33 1.24 -16.12
N ARG A 246 0.11 1.21 -16.70
CA ARG A 246 -0.09 0.68 -18.05
C ARG A 246 0.49 1.61 -19.12
N PRO A 247 0.78 1.11 -20.32
CA PRO A 247 1.29 1.95 -21.41
C PRO A 247 0.41 3.16 -21.67
N GLY A 248 1.03 4.34 -21.78
CA GLY A 248 0.33 5.60 -22.03
C GLY A 248 -0.14 6.35 -20.78
N TYR A 249 -0.05 5.75 -19.59
CA TYR A 249 -0.33 6.43 -18.33
C TYR A 249 0.95 6.75 -17.56
N VAL A 250 1.09 8.00 -17.15
CA VAL A 250 2.15 8.47 -16.24
C VAL A 250 1.47 9.00 -14.98
N PRO A 251 1.64 8.36 -13.81
CA PRO A 251 1.02 8.81 -12.58
C PRO A 251 1.60 10.17 -12.16
N ASP A 252 0.72 11.11 -11.86
CA ASP A 252 1.06 12.39 -11.22
C ASP A 252 1.22 12.24 -9.70
N ASP A 253 1.54 13.33 -9.02
CA ASP A 253 1.74 13.32 -7.57
C ASP A 253 0.46 12.90 -6.83
N ALA A 254 -0.71 13.40 -7.25
CA ALA A 254 -1.99 13.06 -6.64
C ALA A 254 -2.29 11.55 -6.71
N ALA A 255 -2.07 10.92 -7.88
CA ALA A 255 -2.25 9.48 -8.05
C ALA A 255 -1.27 8.66 -7.20
N ARG A 256 0.00 9.10 -7.11
CA ARG A 256 1.02 8.43 -6.29
C ARG A 256 0.72 8.55 -4.79
N GLU A 257 0.35 9.74 -4.34
CA GLU A 257 0.04 10.02 -2.94
C GLU A 257 -1.23 9.30 -2.49
N LEU A 258 -2.29 9.35 -3.30
CA LEU A 258 -3.52 8.60 -3.04
C LEU A 258 -3.28 7.09 -3.07
N GLY A 259 -2.46 6.61 -4.01
CA GLY A 259 -2.04 5.22 -4.08
C GLY A 259 -1.37 4.77 -2.78
N GLN A 260 -0.46 5.54 -2.23
CA GLN A 260 0.19 5.22 -0.95
C GLN A 260 -0.79 5.20 0.23
N GLN A 261 -1.84 6.00 0.22
CA GLN A 261 -2.94 5.91 1.18
C GLN A 261 -3.67 4.56 1.10
N CYS A 262 -3.81 4.02 -0.12
CA CYS A 262 -4.53 2.78 -0.42
C CYS A 262 -3.60 1.54 -0.49
N TYR A 263 -2.43 1.56 0.14
CA TYR A 263 -1.45 0.47 0.07
C TYR A 263 -1.06 0.11 -1.38
N THR A 264 -0.98 1.12 -2.25
CA THR A 264 -0.80 0.96 -3.69
C THR A 264 0.27 1.94 -4.21
N SER A 265 1.53 1.68 -3.88
CA SER A 265 2.64 2.49 -4.44
C SER A 265 2.78 2.20 -5.93
N ILE A 266 2.59 3.23 -6.75
CA ILE A 266 2.56 3.12 -8.20
C ILE A 266 3.95 3.43 -8.77
N PHE A 267 4.50 2.49 -9.55
CA PHE A 267 5.73 2.66 -10.29
C PHE A 267 5.46 2.59 -11.80
N THR A 268 6.32 3.20 -12.58
CA THR A 268 6.35 2.97 -14.03
C THR A 268 7.30 1.82 -14.35
N PRO A 269 7.09 1.08 -15.44
CA PRO A 269 8.05 0.06 -15.90
C PRO A 269 9.47 0.63 -16.13
N GLN A 270 9.57 1.91 -16.49
CA GLN A 270 10.86 2.58 -16.69
C GLN A 270 11.59 2.83 -15.36
N GLU A 271 10.88 3.22 -14.31
CA GLU A 271 11.45 3.39 -12.97
C GLU A 271 12.04 2.10 -12.44
N LEU A 272 11.35 0.95 -12.63
CA LEU A 272 11.88 -0.35 -12.23
C LEU A 272 13.10 -0.76 -13.05
N ARG A 273 13.08 -0.56 -14.37
CA ARG A 273 14.27 -0.80 -15.20
C ARG A 273 15.46 0.05 -14.75
N THR A 274 15.22 1.31 -14.41
CA THR A 274 16.25 2.20 -13.89
C THR A 274 16.78 1.74 -12.54
N ALA A 275 15.88 1.31 -11.65
CA ALA A 275 16.25 0.77 -10.35
C ALA A 275 17.09 -0.52 -10.44
N ALA A 276 16.87 -1.37 -11.45
CA ALA A 276 17.65 -2.58 -11.70
C ALA A 276 18.95 -2.34 -12.49
N SER A 277 19.11 -1.16 -13.11
CA SER A 277 20.21 -0.86 -14.02
C SER A 277 21.58 -1.06 -13.38
N GLY A 278 22.52 -1.69 -14.11
CA GLY A 278 23.89 -1.95 -13.67
C GLY A 278 24.02 -3.07 -12.62
N LEU A 279 22.94 -3.77 -12.28
CA LEU A 279 22.99 -4.96 -11.41
C LEU A 279 22.89 -6.24 -12.25
N PRO A 280 23.54 -7.33 -11.82
CA PRO A 280 23.48 -8.63 -12.52
C PRO A 280 22.16 -9.35 -12.20
N LEU A 281 21.06 -8.75 -12.60
CA LEU A 281 19.71 -9.28 -12.47
C LEU A 281 18.97 -9.10 -13.79
N GLN A 282 18.38 -10.16 -14.31
CA GLN A 282 17.63 -10.16 -15.55
C GLN A 282 16.16 -10.44 -15.28
N LEU A 283 15.26 -9.60 -15.77
CA LEU A 283 13.81 -9.83 -15.74
C LEU A 283 13.50 -11.03 -16.64
N VAL A 284 12.93 -12.09 -16.06
CA VAL A 284 12.61 -13.35 -16.77
C VAL A 284 11.11 -13.63 -16.84
N ALA A 285 10.29 -12.95 -16.01
CA ALA A 285 8.83 -13.02 -16.10
C ALA A 285 8.19 -11.72 -15.59
N ASP A 286 7.06 -11.39 -16.22
CA ASP A 286 6.21 -10.22 -15.92
C ASP A 286 4.76 -10.62 -16.21
N ASP A 287 4.01 -10.99 -15.16
CA ASP A 287 2.65 -11.51 -15.26
C ASP A 287 1.68 -10.65 -14.46
N SER A 288 0.43 -10.50 -14.91
CA SER A 288 -0.63 -9.88 -14.11
C SER A 288 -0.90 -10.75 -12.88
N VAL A 289 -0.86 -10.14 -11.69
CA VAL A 289 -1.18 -10.84 -10.43
C VAL A 289 -2.60 -11.37 -10.49
N TYR A 290 -3.56 -10.55 -10.90
CA TYR A 290 -4.97 -10.95 -11.00
C TYR A 290 -5.16 -12.19 -11.87
N GLU A 291 -4.61 -12.18 -13.09
CA GLU A 291 -4.79 -13.28 -14.04
C GLU A 291 -4.04 -14.53 -13.59
N TYR A 292 -2.81 -14.36 -13.10
CA TYR A 292 -1.97 -15.47 -12.69
C TYR A 292 -2.57 -16.20 -11.48
N GLU A 293 -2.86 -15.48 -10.41
CA GLU A 293 -3.40 -16.06 -9.18
C GLU A 293 -4.79 -16.69 -9.42
N LYS A 294 -5.66 -16.01 -10.17
CA LYS A 294 -6.99 -16.54 -10.54
C LYS A 294 -6.91 -17.84 -11.33
N ALA A 295 -5.92 -17.98 -12.21
CA ALA A 295 -5.76 -19.16 -13.05
C ALA A 295 -5.11 -20.35 -12.33
N HIS A 296 -4.33 -20.11 -11.25
CA HIS A 296 -3.49 -21.14 -10.65
C HIS A 296 -3.79 -21.44 -9.18
N LEU A 297 -4.48 -20.55 -8.47
CA LEU A 297 -5.02 -20.88 -7.14
C LEU A 297 -6.20 -21.86 -7.27
N PRO A 298 -6.45 -22.70 -6.26
CA PRO A 298 -7.70 -23.45 -6.18
C PRO A 298 -8.91 -22.52 -6.30
N GLU A 299 -9.95 -22.94 -7.00
CA GLU A 299 -11.16 -22.12 -7.21
C GLU A 299 -11.77 -21.62 -5.89
N THR A 300 -11.69 -22.42 -4.84
CA THR A 300 -12.17 -22.07 -3.48
C THR A 300 -11.26 -21.08 -2.73
N ALA A 301 -10.05 -20.85 -3.22
CA ALA A 301 -9.06 -19.93 -2.63
C ALA A 301 -8.95 -18.60 -3.41
N TRP A 302 -9.72 -18.44 -4.48
CA TRP A 302 -9.77 -17.19 -5.23
C TRP A 302 -11.10 -16.46 -5.03
N PRO A 303 -11.10 -15.14 -4.74
CA PRO A 303 -9.92 -14.37 -4.31
C PRO A 303 -9.50 -14.74 -2.88
N PRO A 304 -8.23 -14.59 -2.51
CA PRO A 304 -7.73 -14.91 -1.16
C PRO A 304 -8.50 -14.23 -0.03
N THR A 305 -8.95 -13.00 -0.28
CA THR A 305 -9.83 -12.21 0.59
C THR A 305 -10.81 -11.41 -0.25
N SER A 306 -11.88 -10.88 0.35
CA SER A 306 -12.92 -10.14 -0.36
C SER A 306 -12.44 -8.85 -1.04
N TRP A 307 -11.36 -8.23 -0.55
CA TRP A 307 -10.80 -6.98 -1.07
C TRP A 307 -9.71 -7.20 -2.14
N TYR A 308 -9.12 -8.40 -2.20
CA TYR A 308 -7.91 -8.68 -2.98
C TYR A 308 -8.07 -8.42 -4.49
N ALA A 309 -9.17 -8.91 -5.08
CA ALA A 309 -9.39 -8.80 -6.52
C ALA A 309 -9.50 -7.35 -7.01
N ASP A 310 -10.14 -6.48 -6.23
CA ASP A 310 -10.26 -5.06 -6.53
C ASP A 310 -8.92 -4.34 -6.33
N TRP A 311 -8.24 -4.62 -5.23
CA TRP A 311 -6.95 -4.03 -4.91
C TRP A 311 -5.87 -4.34 -5.96
N VAL A 312 -5.64 -5.61 -6.32
CA VAL A 312 -4.62 -5.98 -7.34
C VAL A 312 -4.93 -5.43 -8.73
N SER A 313 -6.18 -5.03 -8.97
CA SER A 313 -6.64 -4.40 -10.21
C SER A 313 -6.47 -2.87 -10.22
N GLY A 314 -6.04 -2.26 -9.12
CA GLY A 314 -5.90 -0.81 -8.96
C GLY A 314 -7.21 -0.05 -8.68
N ARG A 315 -8.32 -0.76 -8.43
CA ARG A 315 -9.66 -0.17 -8.22
C ARG A 315 -9.79 0.55 -6.87
N ASP A 316 -8.93 0.27 -5.92
CA ASP A 316 -8.88 1.00 -4.65
C ASP A 316 -8.39 2.45 -4.82
N VAL A 317 -7.67 2.73 -5.90
CA VAL A 317 -7.19 4.09 -6.24
C VAL A 317 -8.06 4.74 -7.31
N PHE A 318 -8.44 3.96 -8.33
CA PHE A 318 -9.22 4.44 -9.46
C PHE A 318 -10.59 3.78 -9.46
N ASP A 319 -11.64 4.58 -9.25
CA ASP A 319 -13.04 4.12 -9.33
C ASP A 319 -13.45 3.90 -10.80
N LEU A 320 -12.82 2.89 -11.43
CA LEU A 320 -12.98 2.52 -12.82
C LEU A 320 -13.19 1.00 -12.93
N PRO A 321 -13.81 0.51 -14.01
CA PRO A 321 -13.76 -0.90 -14.36
C PRO A 321 -12.31 -1.38 -14.48
N ARG A 322 -12.03 -2.63 -14.14
CA ARG A 322 -10.66 -3.20 -14.14
C ARG A 322 -9.93 -3.01 -15.47
N GLU A 323 -10.63 -3.20 -16.59
CA GLU A 323 -10.10 -3.04 -17.94
C GLU A 323 -9.63 -1.62 -18.23
N ASP A 324 -10.25 -0.61 -17.60
CA ASP A 324 -9.98 0.81 -17.78
C ASP A 324 -9.01 1.36 -16.72
N CYS A 325 -8.71 0.60 -15.65
CA CYS A 325 -7.74 1.03 -14.63
C CYS A 325 -6.37 1.27 -15.26
N PRO A 326 -5.75 2.43 -15.01
CA PRO A 326 -4.47 2.78 -15.62
C PRO A 326 -3.26 2.08 -15.00
N ILE A 327 -3.47 1.25 -13.99
CA ILE A 327 -2.45 0.46 -13.30
C ILE A 327 -2.88 -1.01 -13.21
N ASP A 328 -1.90 -1.87 -13.00
CA ASP A 328 -2.12 -3.31 -12.73
C ASP A 328 -1.04 -3.80 -11.78
N MET A 329 -1.38 -4.67 -10.82
CA MET A 329 -0.35 -5.33 -10.02
C MET A 329 0.30 -6.44 -10.83
N ARG A 330 1.62 -6.43 -10.89
CA ARG A 330 2.42 -7.35 -11.69
C ARG A 330 3.32 -8.20 -10.83
N TRP A 331 3.33 -9.51 -11.04
CA TRP A 331 4.41 -10.39 -10.61
C TRP A 331 5.64 -10.19 -11.47
N LEU A 332 6.75 -9.83 -10.87
CA LEU A 332 8.04 -9.64 -11.53
C LEU A 332 9.03 -10.65 -11.00
N VAL A 333 9.65 -11.40 -11.89
CA VAL A 333 10.69 -12.37 -11.56
C VAL A 333 12.00 -11.94 -12.20
N TYR A 334 12.99 -11.68 -11.35
CA TYR A 334 14.36 -11.41 -11.78
C TYR A 334 15.25 -12.61 -11.45
N GLN A 335 16.18 -12.93 -12.32
CA GLN A 335 17.14 -14.00 -12.12
C GLN A 335 18.56 -13.47 -12.10
N LYS A 336 19.36 -13.93 -11.13
CA LYS A 336 20.79 -13.71 -11.11
C LYS A 336 21.46 -14.67 -12.10
N PRO A 337 22.34 -14.21 -12.99
CA PRO A 337 23.03 -15.09 -13.95
C PRO A 337 23.80 -16.22 -13.28
N THR A 338 24.05 -17.26 -14.04
CA THR A 338 24.76 -18.47 -13.57
C THR A 338 26.31 -18.40 -13.73
N TRP A 339 26.82 -17.29 -14.29
CA TRP A 339 28.27 -17.08 -14.46
C TRP A 339 28.83 -16.09 -13.44
#